data_2b20625cb8b76e8cc6a514796fff904c
#
_entry.id   2b20625cb8b76e8cc6a514796fff904c
#
_cell.length_a   1.000
_cell.length_b   1.000
_cell.length_c   1.000
_cell.angle_alpha   90.00
_cell.angle_beta   90.00
_cell.angle_gamma   90.00
#
_symmetry.space_group_name_H-M   'P 1'
#
loop_
_entity.id
_entity.type
_entity.pdbx_description
1 polymer ?
#
loop_
_entity_poly.entity_id
_entity_poly.type
_entity_poly.pdbx_seq_one_letter_code
_entity_poly.pdbx_strand_id
1 'polypeptide(L)' 'MRTIKRYSNRKLYDTQNKKYITLNEIAKLVRSGVDLRVLDNETEEDITNITLSQILHEKERSHKGSLP' A
#
# COMPACT_ATOMS: atom_id res chain seq x y z
N MET A 1 -1.65 -10.80 -11.08
CA MET A 1 -1.97 -9.83 -10.02
C MET A 1 -1.05 -10.03 -8.84
N ARG A 2 -0.48 -8.96 -8.32
CA ARG A 2 0.40 -9.04 -7.15
C ARG A 2 -0.43 -8.92 -5.87
N THR A 3 -0.21 -9.81 -4.93
CA THR A 3 -0.94 -9.81 -3.66
C THR A 3 -0.05 -9.31 -2.54
N ILE A 4 -0.51 -8.27 -1.85
CA ILE A 4 0.16 -7.70 -0.68
C ILE A 4 -0.67 -8.04 0.54
N LYS A 5 -0.05 -8.45 1.62
CA LYS A 5 -0.75 -8.74 2.87
C LYS A 5 -0.36 -7.73 3.94
N ARG A 6 -1.37 -7.25 4.65
CA ARG A 6 -1.16 -6.31 5.75
C ARG A 6 -1.27 -7.05 7.08
N TYR A 7 -0.25 -6.91 7.88
CA TYR A 7 -0.23 -7.51 9.22
C TYR A 7 -0.68 -6.51 10.28
N SER A 8 -1.01 -7.01 11.46
CA SER A 8 -1.56 -6.20 12.54
C SER A 8 -0.64 -5.06 12.98
N ASN A 9 0.65 -5.18 12.77
CA ASN A 9 1.62 -4.14 13.10
C ASN A 9 1.80 -3.11 11.98
N ARG A 10 0.84 -3.05 11.06
CA ARG A 10 0.85 -2.15 9.90
C ARG A 10 1.94 -2.44 8.89
N LYS A 11 2.57 -3.58 9.00
CA LYS A 11 3.57 -3.97 8.01
C LYS A 11 2.89 -4.58 6.80
N LEU A 12 3.43 -4.26 5.63
CA LEU A 12 2.92 -4.76 4.36
C LEU A 12 3.93 -5.76 3.81
N TYR A 13 3.45 -6.90 3.38
CA TYR A 13 4.28 -7.97 2.88
C TYR A 13 3.91 -8.33 1.45
N ASP A 14 4.90 -8.29 0.57
CA ASP A 14 4.73 -8.67 -0.83
C ASP A 14 4.92 -10.19 -0.93
N THR A 15 3.82 -10.90 -1.15
CA THR A 15 3.86 -12.36 -1.20
C THR A 15 4.59 -12.90 -2.42
N GLN A 16 4.67 -12.13 -3.48
CA GLN A 16 5.33 -12.54 -4.71
C GLN A 16 6.85 -12.44 -4.59
N ASN A 17 7.33 -11.33 -4.08
CA ASN A 17 8.76 -11.13 -3.87
C ASN A 17 9.24 -11.63 -2.52
N LYS A 18 8.32 -12.05 -1.66
CA LYS A 18 8.62 -12.60 -0.34
C LYS A 18 9.45 -11.65 0.51
N LYS A 19 9.03 -10.39 0.56
CA LYS A 19 9.69 -9.38 1.37
C LYS A 19 8.70 -8.30 1.77
N TYR A 20 9.05 -7.56 2.82
CA TYR A 20 8.24 -6.43 3.24
C TYR A 20 8.32 -5.30 2.23
N ILE A 21 7.23 -4.55 2.14
CA ILE A 21 7.12 -3.47 1.18
C ILE A 21 6.49 -2.26 1.88
N THR A 22 6.88 -1.07 1.46
CA THR A 22 6.35 0.16 2.03
C THR A 22 5.20 0.71 1.18
N LEU A 23 4.41 1.62 1.78
CA LEU A 23 3.36 2.30 1.03
C LEU A 23 3.93 3.03 -0.19
N ASN A 24 5.10 3.62 -0.02
CA ASN A 24 5.76 4.33 -1.11
C ASN A 24 6.09 3.40 -2.28
N GLU A 25 6.55 2.19 -1.98
CA GLU A 25 6.83 1.21 -3.00
C GLU A 25 5.56 0.73 -3.69
N ILE A 26 4.47 0.57 -2.94
CA ILE A 26 3.18 0.22 -3.51
C ILE A 26 2.72 1.32 -4.47
N ALA A 27 2.90 2.58 -4.08
CA ALA A 27 2.55 3.70 -4.94
C ALA A 27 3.31 3.65 -6.26
N LYS A 28 4.58 3.30 -6.22
CA LYS A 28 5.39 3.16 -7.43
C LYS A 28 4.87 2.05 -8.34
N LEU A 29 4.48 0.93 -7.74
CA LEU A 29 3.92 -0.18 -8.50
C LEU A 29 2.62 0.22 -9.19
N VAL A 30 1.77 0.92 -8.49
CA VAL A 30 0.50 1.40 -9.05
C VAL A 30 0.75 2.34 -10.22
N ARG A 31 1.69 3.26 -10.08
CA ARG A 31 2.04 4.19 -11.16
C ARG A 31 2.60 3.48 -12.38
N SER A 32 3.28 2.38 -12.15
CA SER A 32 3.84 1.57 -13.24
C SER A 32 2.79 0.72 -13.93
N GLY A 33 1.55 0.77 -13.46
CA GLY A 33 0.47 -0.01 -14.05
C GLY A 33 0.41 -1.44 -13.58
N VAL A 34 1.08 -1.76 -12.49
CA VAL A 34 1.04 -3.10 -11.91
C VAL A 34 -0.31 -3.32 -11.24
N ASP A 35 -0.95 -4.41 -11.59
CA ASP A 35 -2.21 -4.81 -11.01
C ASP A 35 -1.95 -5.51 -9.68
N LEU A 36 -2.41 -4.91 -8.58
CA LEU A 36 -2.19 -5.47 -7.25
C LEU A 36 -3.42 -5.36 -6.39
N ARG A 37 -3.44 -6.15 -5.33
CA ARG A 37 -4.45 -6.03 -4.30
C ARG A 37 -3.82 -6.21 -2.94
N VAL A 38 -4.43 -5.58 -1.93
CA VAL A 38 -3.97 -5.65 -0.56
C VAL A 38 -5.04 -6.35 0.27
N LEU A 39 -4.64 -7.37 0.99
CA LEU A 39 -5.54 -8.13 1.86
C LEU A 39 -5.09 -8.02 3.29
N ASP A 40 -6.06 -7.93 4.20
CA ASP A 40 -5.75 -8.00 5.62
C ASP A 40 -5.41 -9.44 5.98
N ASN A 41 -4.27 -9.64 6.64
CA ASN A 41 -3.81 -10.98 6.94
C ASN A 41 -4.69 -11.71 7.97
N GLU A 42 -5.35 -10.96 8.84
CA GLU A 42 -6.20 -11.56 9.88
C GLU A 42 -7.61 -11.88 9.38
N THR A 43 -8.23 -10.92 8.70
CA THR A 43 -9.62 -11.04 8.25
C THR A 43 -9.75 -11.52 6.82
N GLU A 44 -8.65 -11.45 6.07
CA GLU A 44 -8.60 -11.75 4.64
C GLU A 44 -9.49 -10.82 3.80
N GLU A 45 -9.90 -9.71 4.38
CA GLU A 45 -10.68 -8.72 3.64
C GLU A 45 -9.80 -7.97 2.64
N ASP A 46 -10.41 -7.61 1.53
CA ASP A 46 -9.74 -6.79 0.52
C ASP A 46 -9.72 -5.34 0.99
N ILE A 47 -8.54 -4.85 1.33
CA ILE A 47 -8.36 -3.48 1.81
C ILE A 47 -7.57 -2.65 0.80
N THR A 48 -7.65 -3.02 -0.47
CA THR A 48 -6.91 -2.32 -1.53
C THR A 48 -7.29 -0.85 -1.59
N ASN A 49 -8.58 -0.55 -1.61
CA ASN A 49 -9.04 0.84 -1.70
C ASN A 49 -8.63 1.66 -0.49
N ILE A 50 -8.71 1.07 0.69
CA ILE A 50 -8.29 1.74 1.92
C ILE A 50 -6.80 2.05 1.86
N THR A 51 -6.00 1.09 1.40
CA THR A 51 -4.55 1.27 1.29
C THR A 51 -4.19 2.34 0.27
N LEU A 52 -4.85 2.34 -0.87
CA LEU A 52 -4.61 3.35 -1.90
C LEU A 52 -5.02 4.74 -1.41
N SER A 53 -6.11 4.81 -0.65
CA SER A 53 -6.53 6.07 -0.04
C SER A 53 -5.49 6.60 0.94
N GLN A 54 -4.89 5.72 1.72
CA GLN A 54 -3.82 6.10 2.63
C GLN A 54 -2.62 6.69 1.89
N ILE A 55 -2.27 6.09 0.77
CA ILE A 55 -1.17 6.59 -0.06
C ILE A 55 -1.47 8.01 -0.54
N LEU A 56 -2.67 8.22 -1.06
CA LEU A 56 -3.07 9.53 -1.55
C LEU A 56 -3.09 10.56 -0.42
N HIS A 57 -3.59 10.16 0.73
CA HIS A 57 -3.67 11.04 1.88
C HIS A 57 -2.28 11.47 2.35
N GLU A 58 -1.35 10.55 2.42
CA GLU A 58 0.02 10.88 2.81
C GLU A 58 0.70 11.80 1.81
N LYS A 59 0.42 11.57 0.54
CA LYS A 59 0.98 12.41 -0.51
C LYS A 59 0.47 13.84 -0.41
N GLU A 60 -0.83 13.99 -0.19
CA GLU A 60 -1.43 15.31 0.01
C GLU A 60 -0.87 15.98 1.24
N ARG A 61 -0.68 15.23 2.29
CA ARG A 61 -0.12 15.72 3.52
C ARG A 61 1.30 16.23 3.34
N SER A 62 2.12 15.47 2.64
CA SER A 62 3.47 15.87 2.31
C SER A 62 3.49 17.17 1.51
N HIS A 63 2.59 17.25 0.54
CA HIS A 63 2.47 18.42 -0.30
C HIS A 63 2.08 19.65 0.52
N LYS A 64 1.08 19.49 1.38
CA LYS A 64 0.66 20.56 2.28
C LYS A 64 1.77 20.96 3.23
N GLY A 65 2.51 20.00 3.71
CA GLY A 65 3.61 20.25 4.61
C GLY A 65 4.74 21.06 3.98
N SER A 66 4.85 21.02 2.66
CA SER A 66 5.88 21.76 1.94
C SER A 66 5.46 23.18 1.62
N LEU A 67 4.21 23.52 1.82
CA LEU A 67 3.73 24.88 1.58
C LEU A 67 4.03 25.77 2.79
N PRO A 68 4.46 26.97 2.56
CA PRO A 68 4.72 27.92 3.65
C PRO A 68 3.43 28.31 4.38
#